data_8a0337b5e07ff4c0082deef2b62b2051
#
_entry.id   8a0337b5e07ff4c0082deef2b62b2051
#
_cell.length_a   1.000
_cell.length_b   1.000
_cell.length_c   1.000
_cell.angle_alpha   90.00
_cell.angle_beta   90.00
_cell.angle_gamma   90.00
#
_symmetry.space_group_name_H-M   'P 1'
#
loop_
_entity.id
_entity.type
_entity.pdbx_description
1 polymer ?
#
loop_
_entity_poly.entity_id
_entity_poly.type
_entity_poly.pdbx_seq_one_letter_code
_entity_poly.pdbx_strand_id
1 'polypeptide(L)'
;MKDIYIIAYAQNPILADAKAANEVELIMPVVHEVFRQTGLSQKDIDFTCSGSCDYLQGAAFAFVEGLSAIQTNPPIKESHVEMDAAWALYECMLKISSGDTESALIYGFGRSSPGNLDSIISLQTDPYYLSPLWVDRISYAALQANTLMQHGTCLLYTSPSPRDYRE
;
A
#
# COMPACT_ATOMS: atom_id res chain seq x y z
N MET A 1 10.31 -1.09 24.91
CA MET A 1 9.43 -1.14 23.73
C MET A 1 8.75 -2.50 23.83
N LYS A 2 7.43 -2.57 23.65
CA LYS A 2 6.72 -3.87 23.65
C LYS A 2 7.14 -4.65 22.40
N ASP A 3 7.30 -5.96 22.52
CA ASP A 3 7.47 -6.82 21.35
C ASP A 3 6.17 -6.88 20.57
N ILE A 4 6.28 -6.78 19.24
CA ILE A 4 5.15 -6.77 18.32
C ILE A 4 5.26 -7.96 17.39
N TYR A 5 4.18 -8.71 17.24
CA TYR A 5 4.16 -9.94 16.45
C TYR A 5 3.14 -9.84 15.32
N ILE A 6 3.52 -10.29 14.15
CA ILE A 6 2.58 -10.55 13.05
C ILE A 6 2.06 -11.97 13.24
N ILE A 7 0.77 -12.10 13.56
CA ILE A 7 0.15 -13.39 13.91
C ILE A 7 -0.53 -14.08 12.74
N ALA A 8 -0.85 -13.35 11.68
CA ALA A 8 -1.42 -13.89 10.46
C ALA A 8 -1.10 -13.02 9.25
N TYR A 9 -1.12 -13.61 8.07
CA TYR A 9 -0.92 -12.93 6.80
C TYR A 9 -1.70 -13.63 5.70
N ALA A 10 -2.32 -12.84 4.83
CA ALA A 10 -2.97 -13.33 3.62
C ALA A 10 -2.74 -12.33 2.47
N GLN A 11 -2.69 -12.84 1.26
CA GLN A 11 -2.51 -12.05 0.05
C GLN A 11 -3.25 -12.70 -1.12
N ASN A 12 -3.90 -11.88 -1.93
CA ASN A 12 -4.39 -12.30 -3.23
C ASN A 12 -3.24 -12.53 -4.23
N PRO A 13 -3.42 -13.37 -5.23
CA PRO A 13 -2.47 -13.45 -6.35
C PRO A 13 -2.28 -12.07 -6.99
N ILE A 14 -1.04 -11.74 -7.32
CA ILE A 14 -0.71 -10.52 -8.06
C ILE A 14 -1.10 -10.74 -9.51
N LEU A 15 -2.03 -9.94 -10.02
CA LEU A 15 -2.54 -10.01 -11.39
C LEU A 15 -2.27 -8.69 -12.11
N ALA A 16 -1.95 -8.77 -13.38
CA ALA A 16 -1.82 -7.58 -14.24
C ALA A 16 -3.17 -6.85 -14.39
N ASP A 17 -4.27 -7.61 -14.38
CA ASP A 17 -5.63 -7.12 -14.37
C ASP A 17 -6.45 -7.99 -13.39
N ALA A 18 -6.82 -7.40 -12.27
CA ALA A 18 -7.53 -8.10 -11.21
C ALA A 18 -8.97 -8.46 -11.58
N LYS A 19 -9.55 -7.83 -12.61
CA LYS A 19 -10.95 -8.02 -13.03
C LYS A 19 -11.99 -7.88 -11.91
N ALA A 20 -11.57 -7.47 -10.73
CA ALA A 20 -12.45 -7.20 -9.61
C ALA A 20 -13.37 -6.02 -9.92
N ALA A 21 -14.62 -6.10 -9.53
CA ALA A 21 -15.59 -5.02 -9.78
C ALA A 21 -15.30 -3.80 -8.89
N ASN A 22 -14.84 -4.06 -7.65
CA ASN A 22 -14.54 -3.01 -6.69
C ASN A 22 -13.50 -3.46 -5.65
N GLU A 23 -13.14 -2.54 -4.77
CA GLU A 23 -12.16 -2.72 -3.70
C GLU A 23 -12.62 -3.77 -2.67
N VAL A 24 -13.91 -3.84 -2.39
CA VAL A 24 -14.49 -4.82 -1.45
C VAL A 24 -14.20 -6.24 -1.90
N GLU A 25 -14.35 -6.52 -3.20
CA GLU A 25 -14.05 -7.83 -3.79
C GLU A 25 -12.58 -8.21 -3.69
N LEU A 26 -11.68 -7.20 -3.68
CA LEU A 26 -10.25 -7.43 -3.49
C LEU A 26 -9.89 -7.68 -2.02
N ILE A 27 -10.47 -6.92 -1.09
CA ILE A 27 -10.06 -6.92 0.32
C ILE A 27 -10.74 -8.06 1.09
N MET A 28 -12.02 -8.28 0.88
CA MET A 28 -12.82 -9.22 1.69
C MET A 28 -12.23 -10.63 1.75
N PRO A 29 -11.77 -11.27 0.65
CA PRO A 29 -11.21 -12.61 0.71
C PRO A 29 -9.96 -12.73 1.60
N VAL A 30 -9.07 -11.75 1.55
CA VAL A 30 -7.82 -11.77 2.35
C VAL A 30 -8.09 -11.49 3.82
N VAL A 31 -9.04 -10.62 4.13
CA VAL A 31 -9.46 -10.35 5.51
C VAL A 31 -10.13 -11.58 6.13
N HIS A 32 -11.03 -12.23 5.40
CA HIS A 32 -11.66 -13.48 5.84
C HIS A 32 -10.59 -14.57 6.07
N GLU A 33 -9.61 -14.68 5.21
CA GLU A 33 -8.53 -15.67 5.38
C GLU A 33 -7.71 -15.40 6.66
N VAL A 34 -7.37 -14.15 6.95
CA VAL A 34 -6.68 -13.77 8.20
C VAL A 34 -7.50 -14.13 9.43
N PHE A 35 -8.79 -13.84 9.43
CA PHE A 35 -9.69 -14.23 10.52
C PHE A 35 -9.83 -15.75 10.65
N ARG A 36 -9.89 -16.47 9.53
CA ARG A 36 -9.88 -17.93 9.54
C ARG A 36 -8.61 -18.53 10.15
N GLN A 37 -7.45 -17.95 9.85
CA GLN A 37 -6.15 -18.41 10.38
C GLN A 37 -6.03 -18.19 11.89
N THR A 38 -6.57 -17.08 12.39
CA THR A 38 -6.42 -16.67 13.79
C THR A 38 -7.56 -17.13 14.68
N GLY A 39 -8.73 -17.39 14.12
CA GLY A 39 -9.95 -17.60 14.87
C GLY A 39 -10.53 -16.32 15.48
N LEU A 40 -9.95 -15.15 15.16
CA LEU A 40 -10.42 -13.85 15.60
C LEU A 40 -11.55 -13.34 14.69
N SER A 41 -12.20 -12.30 15.16
CA SER A 41 -13.21 -11.54 14.42
C SER A 41 -12.90 -10.06 14.47
N GLN A 42 -13.61 -9.25 13.71
CA GLN A 42 -13.43 -7.79 13.73
C GLN A 42 -13.63 -7.18 15.14
N LYS A 43 -14.45 -7.81 15.98
CA LYS A 43 -14.70 -7.34 17.36
C LYS A 43 -13.50 -7.52 18.29
N ASP A 44 -12.56 -8.38 17.91
CA ASP A 44 -11.36 -8.68 18.69
C ASP A 44 -10.18 -7.77 18.28
N ILE A 45 -10.42 -6.84 17.32
CA ILE A 45 -9.42 -5.92 16.79
C ILE A 45 -9.66 -4.53 17.36
N ASP A 46 -8.65 -3.99 18.04
CA ASP A 46 -8.72 -2.66 18.65
C ASP A 46 -8.57 -1.52 17.67
N PHE A 47 -7.75 -1.74 16.62
CA PHE A 47 -7.40 -0.70 15.66
C PHE A 47 -7.29 -1.28 14.25
N THR A 48 -7.70 -0.51 13.25
CA THR A 48 -7.58 -0.90 11.85
C THR A 48 -6.89 0.20 11.07
N CYS A 49 -5.91 -0.17 10.25
CA CYS A 49 -5.23 0.77 9.37
C CYS A 49 -5.20 0.24 7.95
N SER A 50 -5.66 1.07 7.02
CA SER A 50 -5.58 0.79 5.59
C SER A 50 -4.46 1.57 4.93
N GLY A 51 -3.91 1.02 3.86
CA GLY A 51 -2.96 1.70 2.99
C GLY A 51 -3.37 1.56 1.53
N SER A 52 -3.55 2.69 0.85
CA SER A 52 -3.84 2.75 -0.58
C SER A 52 -3.44 4.11 -1.15
N CYS A 53 -3.48 4.24 -2.46
CA CYS A 53 -3.20 5.50 -3.12
C CYS A 53 -4.38 5.88 -4.00
N ASP A 54 -5.10 6.92 -3.63
CA ASP A 54 -6.29 7.41 -4.31
C ASP A 54 -6.01 7.75 -5.78
N TYR A 55 -4.85 8.33 -6.08
CA TYR A 55 -4.46 8.63 -7.46
C TYR A 55 -4.41 7.38 -8.35
N LEU A 56 -3.89 6.29 -7.81
CA LEU A 56 -3.78 5.03 -8.54
C LEU A 56 -5.14 4.30 -8.63
N GLN A 57 -6.03 4.56 -7.69
CA GLN A 57 -7.40 4.04 -7.71
C GLN A 57 -8.30 4.81 -8.69
N GLY A 58 -7.96 6.07 -8.96
CA GLY A 58 -8.77 6.97 -9.77
C GLY A 58 -10.03 7.49 -9.07
N ALA A 59 -10.12 7.36 -7.77
CA ALA A 59 -11.23 7.83 -6.94
C ALA A 59 -10.71 8.38 -5.62
N ALA A 60 -11.15 9.58 -5.25
CA ALA A 60 -10.85 10.15 -3.94
C ALA A 60 -11.55 9.35 -2.84
N PHE A 61 -10.85 9.18 -1.72
CA PHE A 61 -11.35 8.43 -0.56
C PHE A 61 -11.69 6.97 -0.85
N ALA A 62 -10.96 6.33 -1.77
CA ALA A 62 -11.16 4.92 -2.14
C ALA A 62 -11.09 3.97 -0.93
N PHE A 63 -10.36 4.34 0.13
CA PHE A 63 -10.24 3.54 1.36
C PHE A 63 -11.58 3.32 2.09
N VAL A 64 -12.57 4.21 1.91
CA VAL A 64 -13.90 4.09 2.55
C VAL A 64 -14.60 2.80 2.11
N GLU A 65 -14.42 2.39 0.86
CA GLU A 65 -14.94 1.13 0.35
C GLU A 65 -14.37 -0.09 1.11
N GLY A 66 -13.10 0.01 1.54
CA GLY A 66 -12.43 -1.03 2.31
C GLY A 66 -13.09 -1.31 3.67
N LEU A 67 -13.70 -0.32 4.29
CA LEU A 67 -14.41 -0.47 5.57
C LEU A 67 -15.57 -1.46 5.47
N SER A 68 -16.26 -1.47 4.35
CA SER A 68 -17.33 -2.43 4.08
C SER A 68 -16.78 -3.85 3.97
N ALA A 69 -15.58 -4.03 3.42
CA ALA A 69 -14.95 -5.33 3.26
C ALA A 69 -14.56 -5.99 4.58
N ILE A 70 -14.20 -5.19 5.58
CA ILE A 70 -13.78 -5.67 6.91
C ILE A 70 -14.95 -5.76 7.91
N GLN A 71 -16.16 -5.49 7.48
CA GLN A 71 -17.40 -5.60 8.26
C GLN A 71 -17.37 -4.77 9.56
N THR A 72 -16.85 -3.58 9.49
CA THR A 72 -16.80 -2.69 10.66
C THR A 72 -18.18 -2.19 11.07
N ASN A 73 -18.43 -2.25 12.37
CA ASN A 73 -19.61 -1.62 12.98
C ASN A 73 -19.14 -0.47 13.88
N PRO A 74 -19.53 0.76 13.62
CA PRO A 74 -19.16 1.90 14.48
C PRO A 74 -19.62 1.69 15.94
N PRO A 75 -18.88 2.22 16.93
CA PRO A 75 -17.63 2.98 16.77
C PRO A 75 -16.42 2.08 16.52
N ILE A 76 -15.57 2.46 15.57
CA ILE A 76 -14.30 1.81 15.32
C ILE A 76 -13.15 2.81 15.47
N LYS A 77 -11.98 2.29 15.84
CA LYS A 77 -10.74 3.05 15.76
C LYS A 77 -10.06 2.70 14.44
N GLU A 78 -9.96 3.66 13.57
CA GLU A 78 -9.36 3.45 12.25
C GLU A 78 -8.42 4.59 11.85
N SER A 79 -7.55 4.31 10.90
CA SER A 79 -6.73 5.26 10.18
C SER A 79 -6.53 4.79 8.74
N HIS A 80 -6.17 5.73 7.90
CA HIS A 80 -5.76 5.48 6.52
C HIS A 80 -4.45 6.18 6.22
N VAL A 81 -3.58 5.50 5.49
CA VAL A 81 -2.33 6.06 4.99
C VAL A 81 -2.40 6.14 3.47
N GLU A 82 -2.26 7.34 2.94
CA GLU A 82 -2.25 7.61 1.50
C GLU A 82 -0.91 7.22 0.87
N MET A 83 -0.54 5.95 0.96
CA MET A 83 0.62 5.36 0.30
C MET A 83 0.42 3.87 0.08
N ASP A 84 0.84 3.03 1.05
CA ASP A 84 0.74 1.59 0.95
C ASP A 84 0.64 0.89 2.33
N ALA A 85 0.49 -0.42 2.30
CA ALA A 85 0.38 -1.22 3.51
C ALA A 85 1.64 -1.22 4.38
N ALA A 86 2.83 -0.89 3.86
CA ALA A 86 4.04 -0.79 4.66
C ALA A 86 3.98 0.41 5.61
N TRP A 87 3.44 1.53 5.16
CA TRP A 87 3.20 2.69 6.01
C TRP A 87 2.06 2.44 7.01
N ALA A 88 1.01 1.75 6.61
CA ALA A 88 -0.04 1.32 7.54
C ALA A 88 0.50 0.38 8.63
N LEU A 89 1.41 -0.53 8.28
CA LEU A 89 2.13 -1.36 9.24
C LEU A 89 2.93 -0.52 10.22
N TYR A 90 3.66 0.48 9.71
CA TYR A 90 4.46 1.38 10.56
C TYR A 90 3.58 2.15 11.55
N GLU A 91 2.43 2.69 11.12
CA GLU A 91 1.49 3.36 12.02
C GLU A 91 0.96 2.42 13.11
N CYS A 92 0.55 1.21 12.74
CA CYS A 92 0.10 0.21 13.72
C CYS A 92 1.19 -0.16 14.72
N MET A 93 2.45 -0.31 14.27
CA MET A 93 3.58 -0.55 15.15
C MET A 93 3.77 0.59 16.16
N LEU A 94 3.65 1.84 15.73
CA LEU A 94 3.73 2.99 16.63
C LEU A 94 2.60 2.98 17.67
N LYS A 95 1.37 2.74 17.26
CA LYS A 95 0.21 2.69 18.16
C LYS A 95 0.29 1.57 19.20
N ILE A 96 0.73 0.37 18.79
CA ILE A 96 0.95 -0.73 19.73
C ILE A 96 2.12 -0.42 20.67
N SER A 97 3.20 0.17 20.16
CA SER A 97 4.37 0.53 20.96
C SER A 97 4.09 1.59 22.00
N SER A 98 3.22 2.57 21.68
CA SER A 98 2.77 3.62 22.60
C SER A 98 1.78 3.12 23.64
N GLY A 99 1.16 1.96 23.41
CA GLY A 99 0.13 1.40 24.27
C GLY A 99 -1.29 1.94 24.00
N ASP A 100 -1.49 2.62 22.86
CA ASP A 100 -2.81 3.10 22.44
C ASP A 100 -3.74 1.96 22.04
N THR A 101 -3.17 0.83 21.61
CA THR A 101 -3.89 -0.36 21.16
C THR A 101 -3.07 -1.62 21.45
N GLU A 102 -3.74 -2.76 21.57
CA GLU A 102 -3.09 -4.06 21.78
C GLU A 102 -3.11 -4.95 20.54
N SER A 103 -4.07 -4.73 19.64
CA SER A 103 -4.22 -5.47 18.39
C SER A 103 -4.54 -4.55 17.22
N ALA A 104 -4.06 -4.91 16.03
CA ALA A 104 -4.34 -4.15 14.82
C ALA A 104 -4.57 -5.06 13.60
N LEU A 105 -5.54 -4.70 12.78
CA LEU A 105 -5.72 -5.22 11.43
C LEU A 105 -5.13 -4.23 10.44
N ILE A 106 -4.25 -4.72 9.58
CA ILE A 106 -3.60 -3.92 8.54
C ILE A 106 -4.01 -4.52 7.20
N TYR A 107 -4.46 -3.68 6.29
CA TYR A 107 -4.70 -4.11 4.92
C TYR A 107 -4.28 -3.03 3.93
N GLY A 108 -3.80 -3.47 2.79
CA GLY A 108 -3.48 -2.60 1.67
C GLY A 108 -4.10 -3.14 0.40
N PHE A 109 -4.44 -2.26 -0.49
CA PHE A 109 -5.00 -2.62 -1.78
C PHE A 109 -4.62 -1.60 -2.85
N GLY A 110 -4.68 -2.04 -4.09
CA GLY A 110 -4.44 -1.18 -5.25
C GLY A 110 -5.18 -1.75 -6.46
N ARG A 111 -5.76 -0.86 -7.25
CA ARG A 111 -6.52 -1.20 -8.46
C ARG A 111 -6.25 -0.18 -9.55
N SER A 112 -5.03 -0.17 -10.04
CA SER A 112 -4.59 0.77 -11.09
C SER A 112 -4.85 0.26 -12.52
N SER A 113 -5.19 -1.02 -12.70
CA SER A 113 -5.38 -1.64 -14.02
C SER A 113 -6.50 -1.02 -14.89
N PRO A 114 -7.61 -0.48 -14.34
CA PRO A 114 -8.62 0.20 -15.15
C PRO A 114 -8.19 1.55 -15.72
N GLY A 115 -7.18 2.18 -15.11
CA GLY A 115 -6.72 3.53 -15.47
C GLY A 115 -5.55 3.52 -16.45
N ASN A 116 -5.20 4.69 -16.92
CA ASN A 116 -3.95 4.93 -17.66
C ASN A 116 -2.88 5.39 -16.67
N LEU A 117 -2.04 4.47 -16.22
CA LEU A 117 -1.04 4.72 -15.20
C LEU A 117 -0.03 5.82 -15.60
N ASP A 118 0.37 5.89 -16.86
CA ASP A 118 1.32 6.90 -17.32
C ASP A 118 0.72 8.31 -17.25
N SER A 119 -0.55 8.46 -17.62
CA SER A 119 -1.27 9.73 -17.48
C SER A 119 -1.44 10.13 -16.00
N ILE A 120 -1.78 9.18 -15.13
CA ILE A 120 -1.96 9.42 -13.71
C ILE A 120 -0.64 9.89 -13.07
N ILE A 121 0.47 9.23 -13.37
CA ILE A 121 1.78 9.61 -12.83
C ILE A 121 2.22 10.96 -13.37
N SER A 122 1.97 11.25 -14.64
CA SER A 122 2.27 12.56 -15.21
C SER A 122 1.53 13.69 -14.50
N LEU A 123 0.29 13.47 -14.08
CA LEU A 123 -0.50 14.46 -13.33
C LEU A 123 0.03 14.69 -11.91
N GLN A 124 0.79 13.76 -11.35
CA GLN A 124 1.42 13.90 -10.02
C GLN A 124 2.73 14.68 -10.06
N THR A 125 3.27 14.96 -11.24
CA THR A 125 4.53 15.68 -11.35
C THR A 125 4.34 17.18 -11.15
N ASP A 126 5.41 17.84 -10.68
CA ASP A 126 5.41 19.30 -10.52
C ASP A 126 4.96 19.99 -11.82
N PRO A 127 3.89 20.82 -11.79
CA PRO A 127 3.29 21.38 -13.00
C PRO A 127 4.17 22.44 -13.69
N TYR A 128 5.14 23.01 -12.98
CA TYR A 128 5.97 24.10 -13.48
C TYR A 128 7.28 23.64 -14.08
N TYR A 129 7.91 22.62 -13.48
CA TYR A 129 9.25 22.18 -13.85
C TYR A 129 9.28 20.84 -14.54
N LEU A 130 8.47 19.88 -14.08
CA LEU A 130 8.54 18.50 -14.53
C LEU A 130 7.47 18.16 -15.58
N SER A 131 6.21 18.52 -15.34
CA SER A 131 5.11 18.25 -16.27
C SER A 131 5.36 18.78 -17.69
N PRO A 132 5.92 19.99 -17.88
CA PRO A 132 6.19 20.52 -19.23
C PRO A 132 7.22 19.70 -20.02
N LEU A 133 8.00 18.86 -19.37
CA LEU A 133 8.99 18.00 -20.03
C LEU A 133 8.36 16.78 -20.68
N TRP A 134 7.12 16.46 -20.35
CA TRP A 134 6.37 15.29 -20.87
C TRP A 134 7.15 13.99 -20.76
N VAL A 135 7.88 13.81 -19.65
CA VAL A 135 8.71 12.64 -19.40
C VAL A 135 7.85 11.52 -18.86
N ASP A 136 8.00 10.32 -19.39
CA ASP A 136 7.31 9.13 -18.90
C ASP A 136 7.91 8.64 -17.57
N ARG A 137 7.18 7.77 -16.85
CA ARG A 137 7.54 7.28 -15.52
C ARG A 137 8.91 6.56 -15.47
N ILE A 138 9.29 5.88 -16.56
CA ILE A 138 10.56 5.16 -16.62
C ILE A 138 11.71 6.16 -16.73
N SER A 139 11.54 7.17 -17.57
CA SER A 139 12.51 8.26 -17.72
C SER A 139 12.64 9.07 -16.44
N TYR A 140 11.56 9.29 -15.66
CA TYR A 140 11.66 9.89 -14.31
C TYR A 140 12.51 9.04 -13.37
N ALA A 141 12.28 7.73 -13.32
CA ALA A 141 13.09 6.84 -12.51
C ALA A 141 14.56 6.85 -12.94
N ALA A 142 14.83 6.92 -14.24
CA ALA A 142 16.19 7.04 -14.78
C ALA A 142 16.85 8.36 -14.40
N LEU A 143 16.12 9.48 -14.41
CA LEU A 143 16.63 10.78 -13.96
C LEU A 143 16.98 10.76 -12.47
N GLN A 144 16.13 10.17 -11.63
CA GLN A 144 16.41 10.00 -10.19
C GLN A 144 17.66 9.14 -9.97
N ALA A 145 17.75 7.99 -10.66
CA ALA A 145 18.92 7.10 -10.58
C ALA A 145 20.20 7.83 -11.01
N ASN A 146 20.15 8.57 -12.11
CA ASN A 146 21.29 9.38 -12.59
C ASN A 146 21.72 10.43 -11.56
N THR A 147 20.76 11.11 -10.92
CA THR A 147 21.05 12.09 -9.88
C THR A 147 21.74 11.44 -8.68
N LEU A 148 21.25 10.29 -8.22
CA LEU A 148 21.88 9.52 -7.14
C LEU A 148 23.31 9.11 -7.49
N MET A 149 23.56 8.68 -8.73
CA MET A 149 24.90 8.32 -9.20
C MET A 149 25.83 9.53 -9.26
N GLN A 150 25.37 10.67 -9.75
CA GLN A 150 26.15 11.90 -9.81
C GLN A 150 26.55 12.42 -8.43
N HIS A 151 25.69 12.24 -7.43
CA HIS A 151 25.97 12.61 -6.04
C HIS A 151 26.76 11.56 -5.27
N GLY A 152 27.18 10.47 -5.91
CA GLY A 152 27.97 9.41 -5.29
C GLY A 152 27.22 8.59 -4.24
N THR A 153 25.91 8.73 -4.16
CA THR A 153 25.07 8.01 -3.18
C THR A 153 24.87 6.56 -3.60
N CYS A 154 24.89 6.27 -4.91
CA CYS A 154 24.75 4.93 -5.48
C CYS A 154 25.65 4.81 -6.71
N LEU A 155 26.29 3.66 -6.86
CA LEU A 155 27.05 3.32 -8.07
C LEU A 155 26.27 2.23 -8.83
N LEU A 156 26.31 2.27 -10.14
CA LEU A 156 25.56 1.31 -10.97
C LEU A 156 25.88 -0.15 -10.62
N TYR A 157 27.16 -0.45 -10.33
CA TYR A 157 27.60 -1.80 -9.97
C TYR A 157 27.27 -2.20 -8.52
N THR A 158 26.87 -1.26 -7.64
CA THR A 158 26.41 -1.58 -6.29
C THR A 158 24.89 -1.75 -6.20
N SER A 159 24.18 -1.41 -7.28
CA SER A 159 22.74 -1.64 -7.37
C SER A 159 22.46 -3.10 -7.73
N PRO A 160 21.87 -3.90 -6.83
CA PRO A 160 21.56 -5.28 -7.14
C PRO A 160 20.57 -5.36 -8.31
N SER A 161 20.96 -6.07 -9.36
CA SER A 161 20.09 -6.35 -10.48
C SER A 161 19.33 -7.66 -10.23
N PRO A 162 18.06 -7.78 -10.64
CA PRO A 162 17.36 -9.06 -10.61
C PRO A 162 18.07 -10.19 -11.38
N ARG A 163 19.00 -9.87 -12.25
CA ARG A 163 19.84 -10.85 -12.98
C ARG A 163 20.95 -11.43 -12.10
N ASP A 164 21.37 -10.71 -11.06
CA ASP A 164 22.46 -11.11 -10.17
C ASP A 164 22.02 -12.19 -9.17
N TYR A 165 20.72 -12.46 -9.08
CA TYR A 165 20.11 -13.49 -8.22
C TYR A 165 19.68 -14.76 -8.96
N ARG A 166 20.11 -14.93 -10.22
CA ARG A 166 19.90 -16.19 -10.95
C ARG A 166 21.11 -17.09 -10.72
N GLU A 167 21.07 -17.83 -9.65
CA GLU A 167 21.78 -19.11 -9.54
C GLU A 167 20.91 -20.25 -10.08
#